data_c763051048f6080f88bd5da46cc9b043
#
_entry.id   c763051048f6080f88bd5da46cc9b043
#
_cell.length_a   1.000
_cell.length_b   1.000
_cell.length_c   1.000
_cell.angle_alpha   90.00
_cell.angle_beta   90.00
_cell.angle_gamma   90.00
#
_symmetry.space_group_name_H-M   'P 1'
#
loop_
_entity.id
_entity.type
_entity.pdbx_description
1 polymer ?
#
loop_
_entity_poly.entity_id
_entity_poly.type
_entity_poly.pdbx_seq_one_letter_code
_entity_poly.pdbx_strand_id
1 'polypeptide(L)'
;ADVQRAAQGTGVRFYLALKDVPGRVIGSVALNNIVRGAFQSCFLGYKLDGALCGRGYMTQAVEACTRFAFGPAALHRVEANVMPRNTASLRVLKKCGYRPEGLARRYLRINGVWEDHIHMVRLNEPDKG
;
A
#
# COMPACT_ATOMS: atom_id res chain seq x y z
N ALA A 1 12.95 -1.23 10.68
CA ALA A 1 13.03 -2.16 9.55
C ALA A 1 13.76 -1.53 8.38
N ASP A 2 14.51 -2.33 7.64
CA ASP A 2 15.12 -1.90 6.39
C ASP A 2 14.17 -2.17 5.24
N VAL A 3 14.18 -1.28 4.23
CA VAL A 3 13.31 -1.39 3.08
C VAL A 3 14.17 -1.41 1.81
N GLN A 4 14.03 -2.45 1.00
CA GLN A 4 14.76 -2.62 -0.25
C GLN A 4 13.77 -2.60 -1.42
N ARG A 5 14.17 -1.97 -2.53
CA ARG A 5 13.34 -1.78 -3.70
C ARG A 5 13.74 -2.71 -4.85
N ALA A 6 12.73 -3.23 -5.57
CA ALA A 6 12.92 -3.94 -6.82
C ALA A 6 11.89 -3.46 -7.84
N ALA A 7 12.33 -3.03 -9.02
CA ALA A 7 11.45 -2.61 -10.11
C ALA A 7 10.90 -3.85 -10.84
N GLN A 8 9.61 -3.82 -11.20
CA GLN A 8 8.93 -4.92 -11.88
C GLN A 8 7.93 -4.35 -12.91
N GLY A 9 8.33 -4.27 -14.18
CA GLY A 9 7.43 -3.81 -15.25
C GLY A 9 6.80 -2.45 -14.94
N THR A 10 5.47 -2.40 -14.79
CA THR A 10 4.72 -1.19 -14.47
C THR A 10 4.58 -0.96 -12.97
N GLY A 11 5.37 -1.64 -12.17
CA GLY A 11 5.29 -1.54 -10.71
C GLY A 11 6.65 -1.50 -10.05
N VAL A 12 6.63 -1.26 -8.75
CA VAL A 12 7.80 -1.24 -7.88
C VAL A 12 7.45 -1.98 -6.60
N ARG A 13 8.34 -2.87 -6.16
CA ARG A 13 8.14 -3.60 -4.91
C ARG A 13 9.25 -3.28 -3.92
N PHE A 14 8.88 -3.04 -2.69
CA PHE A 14 9.79 -2.84 -1.57
C PHE A 14 9.70 -4.06 -0.65
N TYR A 15 10.84 -4.57 -0.23
CA TYR A 15 10.91 -5.67 0.72
C TYR A 15 11.35 -5.14 2.08
N LEU A 16 10.68 -5.64 3.13
CA LEU A 16 10.98 -5.25 4.51
C LEU A 16 11.83 -6.32 5.18
N ALA A 17 12.87 -5.86 5.88
CA ALA A 17 13.71 -6.74 6.69
C ALA A 17 13.97 -6.06 8.03
N LEU A 18 14.16 -6.85 9.08
CA LEU A 18 14.59 -6.32 10.37
C LEU A 18 16.08 -5.99 10.32
N LYS A 19 16.46 -4.87 10.92
CA LYS A 19 17.88 -4.45 10.96
C LYS A 19 18.76 -5.49 11.64
N ASP A 20 18.24 -6.14 12.66
CA ASP A 20 19.01 -7.08 13.49
C ASP A 20 19.11 -8.48 12.86
N VAL A 21 18.38 -8.74 11.78
CA VAL A 21 18.39 -10.04 11.09
C VAL A 21 18.54 -9.79 9.59
N PRO A 22 19.75 -9.45 9.12
CA PRO A 22 19.98 -9.17 7.70
C PRO A 22 19.62 -10.36 6.83
N GLY A 23 19.00 -10.07 5.68
CA GLY A 23 18.64 -11.08 4.70
C GLY A 23 17.32 -11.79 4.94
N ARG A 24 16.66 -11.59 6.08
CA ARG A 24 15.34 -12.15 6.33
C ARG A 24 14.26 -11.15 5.91
N VAL A 25 13.51 -11.50 4.87
CA VAL A 25 12.38 -10.71 4.42
C VAL A 25 11.17 -11.03 5.30
N ILE A 26 10.60 -10.00 5.93
CA ILE A 26 9.44 -10.13 6.82
C ILE A 26 8.15 -9.64 6.19
N GLY A 27 8.23 -8.99 5.04
CA GLY A 27 7.06 -8.49 4.35
C GLY A 27 7.43 -7.75 3.08
N SER A 28 6.42 -7.26 2.40
CA SER A 28 6.60 -6.47 1.19
C SER A 28 5.48 -5.44 1.05
N VAL A 29 5.80 -4.35 0.36
CA VAL A 29 4.83 -3.35 -0.07
C VAL A 29 5.14 -3.01 -1.52
N ALA A 30 4.10 -2.86 -2.34
CA ALA A 30 4.27 -2.67 -3.77
C ALA A 30 3.35 -1.59 -4.30
N LEU A 31 3.84 -0.86 -5.30
CA LEU A 31 3.05 -0.04 -6.18
C LEU A 31 2.83 -0.84 -7.46
N ASN A 32 1.58 -1.15 -7.78
CA ASN A 32 1.22 -1.95 -8.94
C ASN A 32 0.43 -1.14 -9.95
N ASN A 33 0.46 -1.55 -11.20
CA ASN A 33 -0.33 -0.96 -12.27
C ASN A 33 -0.17 0.56 -12.32
N ILE A 34 1.06 1.02 -12.39
CA ILE A 34 1.36 2.45 -12.55
C ILE A 34 0.89 2.87 -13.93
N VAL A 35 -0.03 3.84 -13.96
CA VAL A 35 -0.58 4.39 -15.19
C VAL A 35 -0.21 5.86 -15.27
N ARG A 36 0.43 6.24 -16.36
CA ARG A 36 0.85 7.62 -16.62
C ARG A 36 -0.25 8.38 -17.39
N GLY A 37 0.12 9.45 -18.08
CA GLY A 37 -0.81 10.29 -18.81
C GLY A 37 -1.70 11.10 -17.89
N ALA A 38 -2.98 11.15 -18.19
CA ALA A 38 -3.94 11.94 -17.41
C ALA A 38 -4.22 11.34 -16.03
N PHE A 39 -3.96 10.06 -15.81
CA PHE A 39 -4.31 9.37 -14.57
C PHE A 39 -3.24 9.51 -13.49
N GLN A 40 -1.98 9.28 -13.81
CA GLN A 40 -0.83 9.38 -12.88
C GLN A 40 -1.12 8.70 -11.55
N SER A 41 -1.52 7.43 -11.61
CA SER A 41 -2.02 6.70 -10.44
C SER A 41 -1.49 5.28 -10.41
N CYS A 42 -1.57 4.67 -9.23
CA CYS A 42 -1.19 3.27 -9.05
C CYS A 42 -2.00 2.65 -7.91
N PHE A 43 -1.84 1.34 -7.76
CA PHE A 43 -2.42 0.59 -6.64
C PHE A 43 -1.32 0.21 -5.65
N LEU A 44 -1.66 0.26 -4.37
CA LEU A 44 -0.80 -0.16 -3.27
C LEU A 44 -1.27 -1.52 -2.75
N GLY A 45 -0.32 -2.46 -2.64
CA GLY A 45 -0.56 -3.74 -1.99
C GLY A 45 0.56 -4.05 -1.02
N TYR A 46 0.27 -4.83 0.05
CA TYR A 46 1.31 -5.17 1.02
C TYR A 46 0.99 -6.45 1.76
N LYS A 47 2.06 -7.09 2.27
CA LYS A 47 2.00 -8.30 3.10
C LYS A 47 3.03 -8.18 4.21
N LEU A 48 2.69 -8.67 5.39
CA LEU A 48 3.60 -8.72 6.53
C LEU A 48 3.46 -10.08 7.21
N ASP A 49 4.58 -10.62 7.70
CA ASP A 49 4.57 -11.82 8.55
C ASP A 49 3.63 -11.58 9.73
N GLY A 50 2.67 -12.48 9.93
CA GLY A 50 1.64 -12.32 10.95
C GLY A 50 2.18 -12.18 12.37
N ALA A 51 3.34 -12.80 12.66
CA ALA A 51 3.99 -12.69 13.95
C ALA A 51 4.50 -11.29 14.26
N LEU A 52 4.63 -10.43 13.24
CA LEU A 52 5.15 -9.07 13.37
C LEU A 52 4.07 -8.01 13.17
N CYS A 53 2.82 -8.40 12.99
CA CYS A 53 1.70 -7.47 12.90
C CYS A 53 1.53 -6.70 14.20
N GLY A 54 1.10 -5.44 14.11
CA GLY A 54 0.85 -4.59 15.27
C GLY A 54 2.07 -3.89 15.84
N ARG A 55 3.25 -4.04 15.21
CA ARG A 55 4.48 -3.40 15.68
C ARG A 55 4.84 -2.12 14.91
N GLY A 56 3.94 -1.62 14.08
CA GLY A 56 4.17 -0.39 13.31
C GLY A 56 5.04 -0.57 12.07
N TYR A 57 5.53 -1.75 11.77
CA TYR A 57 6.39 -1.98 10.61
C TYR A 57 5.68 -1.68 9.30
N MET A 58 4.44 -2.12 9.17
CA MET A 58 3.69 -1.88 7.92
C MET A 58 3.34 -0.40 7.76
N THR A 59 3.03 0.31 8.85
CA THR A 59 2.82 1.76 8.80
C THR A 59 4.06 2.47 8.26
N GLN A 60 5.24 2.11 8.74
CA GLN A 60 6.51 2.66 8.24
C GLN A 60 6.72 2.35 6.75
N ALA A 61 6.42 1.12 6.35
CA ALA A 61 6.61 0.69 4.96
C ALA A 61 5.66 1.38 4.00
N VAL A 62 4.39 1.49 4.37
CA VAL A 62 3.39 2.20 3.56
C VAL A 62 3.75 3.68 3.44
N GLU A 63 4.20 4.31 4.53
CA GLU A 63 4.66 5.69 4.53
C GLU A 63 5.81 5.89 3.55
N ALA A 64 6.84 5.04 3.62
CA ALA A 64 8.01 5.12 2.74
C ALA A 64 7.62 4.90 1.27
N CYS A 65 6.76 3.92 1.01
CA CYS A 65 6.28 3.61 -0.34
C CYS A 65 5.47 4.77 -0.93
N THR A 66 4.64 5.40 -0.11
CA THR A 66 3.83 6.56 -0.52
C THR A 66 4.71 7.76 -0.84
N ARG A 67 5.76 8.01 -0.04
CA ARG A 67 6.73 9.07 -0.34
C ARG A 67 7.44 8.82 -1.67
N PHE A 68 7.79 7.58 -1.96
CA PHE A 68 8.37 7.23 -3.24
C PHE A 68 7.41 7.50 -4.38
N ALA A 69 6.13 7.12 -4.22
CA ALA A 69 5.11 7.33 -5.23
C ALA A 69 4.95 8.81 -5.59
N PHE A 70 4.94 9.68 -4.57
CA PHE A 70 4.71 11.12 -4.76
C PHE A 70 5.98 11.90 -5.09
N GLY A 71 7.14 11.41 -4.69
CA GLY A 71 8.43 12.03 -4.96
C GLY A 71 9.08 11.49 -6.24
N PRO A 72 9.97 10.48 -6.13
CA PRO A 72 10.70 9.97 -7.31
C PRO A 72 9.79 9.50 -8.45
N ALA A 73 8.66 8.86 -8.15
CA ALA A 73 7.73 8.39 -9.18
C ALA A 73 6.79 9.49 -9.70
N ALA A 74 6.70 10.60 -9.00
CA ALA A 74 5.90 11.78 -9.37
C ALA A 74 4.43 11.46 -9.69
N LEU A 75 3.84 10.53 -8.94
CA LEU A 75 2.45 10.15 -9.11
C LEU A 75 1.53 11.11 -8.37
N HIS A 76 0.28 11.17 -8.80
CA HIS A 76 -0.76 12.03 -8.21
C HIS A 76 -1.63 11.29 -7.21
N ARG A 77 -1.82 9.97 -7.40
CA ARG A 77 -2.82 9.21 -6.66
C ARG A 77 -2.33 7.80 -6.35
N VAL A 78 -2.52 7.36 -5.12
CA VAL A 78 -2.26 5.97 -4.70
C VAL A 78 -3.54 5.42 -4.08
N GLU A 79 -3.98 4.25 -4.56
CA GLU A 79 -5.19 3.59 -4.08
C GLU A 79 -4.86 2.22 -3.52
N ALA A 80 -5.39 1.91 -2.35
CA ALA A 80 -5.35 0.58 -1.75
C ALA A 80 -6.77 0.06 -1.59
N ASN A 81 -7.00 -1.17 -2.03
CA ASN A 81 -8.32 -1.79 -1.97
C ASN A 81 -8.35 -2.79 -0.81
N VAL A 82 -9.23 -2.57 0.15
CA VAL A 82 -9.23 -3.27 1.42
C VAL A 82 -10.61 -3.84 1.72
N MET A 83 -10.64 -5.14 2.07
CA MET A 83 -11.90 -5.75 2.52
C MET A 83 -12.36 -5.08 3.82
N PRO A 84 -13.68 -4.79 3.97
CA PRO A 84 -14.18 -4.07 5.16
C PRO A 84 -13.82 -4.73 6.49
N ARG A 85 -13.71 -6.06 6.53
CA ARG A 85 -13.35 -6.79 7.75
C ARG A 85 -11.87 -6.70 8.11
N ASN A 86 -11.04 -6.20 7.19
CA ASN A 86 -9.60 -6.06 7.46
C ASN A 86 -9.33 -4.74 8.17
N THR A 87 -9.72 -4.68 9.45
CA THR A 87 -9.62 -3.45 10.25
C THR A 87 -8.17 -3.04 10.49
N ALA A 88 -7.25 -4.00 10.59
CA ALA A 88 -5.83 -3.71 10.77
C ALA A 88 -5.26 -2.94 9.58
N SER A 89 -5.59 -3.37 8.37
CA SER A 89 -5.16 -2.70 7.13
C SER A 89 -5.75 -1.30 7.01
N LEU A 90 -7.05 -1.16 7.30
CA LEU A 90 -7.70 0.15 7.28
C LEU A 90 -7.04 1.12 8.27
N ARG A 91 -6.64 0.63 9.45
CA ARG A 91 -5.97 1.45 10.46
C ARG A 91 -4.59 1.92 9.97
N VAL A 92 -3.81 1.03 9.35
CA VAL A 92 -2.50 1.39 8.78
C VAL A 92 -2.67 2.50 7.75
N LEU A 93 -3.60 2.33 6.83
CA LEU A 93 -3.81 3.29 5.74
C LEU A 93 -4.29 4.65 6.28
N LYS A 94 -5.20 4.66 7.25
CA LYS A 94 -5.65 5.90 7.87
C LYS A 94 -4.51 6.64 8.55
N LYS A 95 -3.62 5.93 9.23
CA LYS A 95 -2.44 6.54 9.85
C LYS A 95 -1.50 7.16 8.81
N CYS A 96 -1.48 6.62 7.61
CA CYS A 96 -0.67 7.13 6.50
C CYS A 96 -1.39 8.18 5.65
N GLY A 97 -2.53 8.67 6.10
CA GLY A 97 -3.26 9.75 5.43
C GLY A 97 -4.18 9.31 4.30
N TYR A 98 -4.40 8.03 4.14
CA TYR A 98 -5.37 7.52 3.17
C TYR A 98 -6.78 7.71 3.67
N ARG A 99 -7.72 8.00 2.76
CA ARG A 99 -9.13 8.24 3.06
C ARG A 99 -10.02 7.35 2.22
N PRO A 100 -11.17 6.86 2.75
CA PRO A 100 -12.09 6.06 1.95
C PRO A 100 -12.78 6.93 0.89
N GLU A 101 -12.84 6.41 -0.34
CA GLU A 101 -13.59 7.04 -1.43
C GLU A 101 -14.89 6.32 -1.76
N GLY A 102 -15.01 5.08 -1.35
CA GLY A 102 -16.22 4.33 -1.60
C GLY A 102 -16.04 2.83 -1.42
N LEU A 103 -17.14 2.12 -1.56
CA LEU A 103 -17.17 0.66 -1.49
C LEU A 103 -17.48 0.09 -2.87
N ALA A 104 -16.61 -0.79 -3.35
CA ALA A 104 -16.85 -1.57 -4.56
C ALA A 104 -17.36 -2.95 -4.14
N ARG A 105 -18.61 -3.26 -4.53
CA ARG A 105 -19.21 -4.55 -4.18
C ARG A 105 -18.67 -5.64 -5.09
N ARG A 106 -18.30 -6.80 -4.47
CA ARG A 106 -17.82 -7.98 -5.19
C ARG A 106 -16.73 -7.61 -6.20
N TYR A 107 -15.72 -6.90 -5.71
CA TYR A 107 -14.73 -6.25 -6.55
C TYR A 107 -13.61 -7.20 -6.97
N LEU A 108 -13.07 -7.94 -6.02
CA LEU A 108 -11.96 -8.87 -6.27
C LEU A 108 -12.32 -10.25 -5.74
N ARG A 109 -11.83 -11.27 -6.46
CA ARG A 109 -12.01 -12.67 -6.07
C ARG A 109 -10.86 -13.08 -5.16
N ILE A 110 -11.17 -13.35 -3.90
CA ILE A 110 -10.20 -13.74 -2.88
C ILE A 110 -10.55 -15.14 -2.39
N ASN A 111 -9.63 -16.08 -2.58
CA ASN A 111 -9.84 -17.48 -2.20
C ASN A 111 -11.16 -18.05 -2.73
N GLY A 112 -11.47 -17.76 -3.99
CA GLY A 112 -12.67 -18.26 -4.65
C GLY A 112 -13.96 -17.49 -4.37
N VAL A 113 -13.92 -16.45 -3.56
CA VAL A 113 -15.09 -15.66 -3.17
C VAL A 113 -14.94 -14.22 -3.67
N TRP A 114 -15.96 -13.69 -4.30
CA TRP A 114 -16.01 -12.28 -4.70
C TRP A 114 -16.29 -11.43 -3.46
N GLU A 115 -15.36 -10.56 -3.11
CA GLU A 115 -15.39 -9.80 -1.88
C GLU A 115 -15.53 -8.30 -2.13
N ASP A 116 -16.26 -7.63 -1.25
CA ASP A 116 -16.35 -6.17 -1.26
C ASP A 116 -15.00 -5.57 -0.84
N HIS A 117 -14.66 -4.42 -1.43
CA HIS A 117 -13.45 -3.68 -1.08
C HIS A 117 -13.76 -2.20 -0.92
N ILE A 118 -13.15 -1.61 0.09
CA ILE A 118 -13.14 -0.16 0.28
C ILE A 118 -11.94 0.40 -0.48
N HIS A 119 -12.20 1.42 -1.31
CA HIS A 119 -11.13 2.16 -1.97
C HIS A 119 -10.55 3.19 -0.99
N MET A 120 -9.33 2.94 -0.52
CA MET A 120 -8.59 3.87 0.33
C MET A 120 -7.60 4.62 -0.54
N VAL A 121 -7.67 5.95 -0.55
CA VAL A 121 -6.94 6.78 -1.50
C VAL A 121 -6.19 7.89 -0.78
N ARG A 122 -4.97 8.16 -1.26
CA ARG A 122 -4.24 9.37 -0.90
C ARG A 122 -3.83 10.11 -2.16
N LEU A 123 -4.05 11.41 -2.17
CA LEU A 123 -3.67 12.30 -3.27
C LEU A 123 -2.38 13.04 -2.92
N ASN A 124 -1.56 13.29 -3.93
CA ASN A 124 -0.33 14.08 -3.79
C ASN A 124 -0.65 15.57 -3.81
N GLU A 125 -1.33 16.01 -2.78
CA GLU A 125 -1.67 17.42 -2.61
C GLU A 125 -1.91 17.72 -1.13
N PRO A 126 -1.76 18.96 -0.70
CA PRO A 126 -2.02 19.32 0.69
C PRO A 126 -3.45 18.97 1.09
N ASP A 127 -3.61 18.49 2.31
CA ASP A 127 -4.93 18.24 2.87
C ASP A 127 -5.61 19.58 3.13
N LYS A 128 -6.74 19.79 2.48
CA LYS A 128 -7.49 21.06 2.60
C LYS A 128 -8.68 20.96 3.57
N GLY A 129 -8.58 20.02 4.46
CA GLY A 129 -9.61 19.85 5.47
C GLY A 129 -10.45 18.67 5.28
#